data_aa8ae9cf243aa480f8e7f06d1a18eb27
#
_entry.id   aa8ae9cf243aa480f8e7f06d1a18eb27
#
_cell.length_a   1.000
_cell.length_b   1.000
_cell.length_c   1.000
_cell.angle_alpha   90.00
_cell.angle_beta   90.00
_cell.angle_gamma   90.00
#
_symmetry.space_group_name_H-M   'P 1'
#
loop_
_entity.id
_entity.type
_entity.pdbx_description
1 polymer ?
#
loop_
_entity_poly.entity_id
_entity_poly.type
_entity_poly.pdbx_seq_one_letter_code
_entity_poly.pdbx_strand_id
1 'polypeptide(L)'
;RDRSPSRGLGDVYKRQVDRTNIDEKNYITHSHKKIEADMISASRYIAENFKNNISLNDVAEFLNLNPAYFSSKFKAFHGIGFSEYLRNTRINHAEWYLIETDLSMSDVADECGFCSSNYFGDTFKIVNGISPSEFRRKYKPNKA
;
A
#
# COMPACT_ATOMS: atom_id res chain seq x y z
N ARG A 1 -8.79 -61.13 -4.70
CA ARG A 1 -8.20 -59.86 -4.33
C ARG A 1 -6.77 -60.08 -3.85
N ASP A 2 -5.85 -59.35 -4.41
CA ASP A 2 -4.51 -59.30 -3.91
C ASP A 2 -4.48 -58.57 -2.57
N ARG A 3 -4.05 -59.31 -1.55
CA ARG A 3 -3.97 -58.74 -0.21
C ARG A 3 -2.55 -58.48 0.24
N SER A 4 -1.63 -58.31 -0.70
CA SER A 4 -0.28 -57.96 -0.32
C SER A 4 -0.26 -56.67 0.45
N PRO A 5 0.46 -56.55 1.57
CA PRO A 5 0.54 -55.32 2.34
C PRO A 5 1.04 -54.12 1.53
N SER A 6 1.91 -54.35 0.56
CA SER A 6 2.44 -53.29 -0.28
C SER A 6 1.38 -52.63 -1.14
N ARG A 7 0.40 -53.37 -1.64
CA ARG A 7 -0.70 -52.79 -2.45
C ARG A 7 -1.63 -51.94 -1.63
N GLY A 8 -2.01 -52.40 -0.43
CA GLY A 8 -2.85 -51.65 0.47
C GLY A 8 -2.19 -50.39 0.97
N LEU A 9 -0.89 -50.46 1.28
CA LEU A 9 -0.11 -49.29 1.69
C LEU A 9 0.02 -48.26 0.57
N GLY A 10 0.19 -48.71 -0.68
CA GLY A 10 0.25 -47.80 -1.83
C GLY A 10 -1.03 -47.04 -2.05
N ASP A 11 -2.19 -47.68 -1.91
CA ASP A 11 -3.50 -47.03 -2.04
C ASP A 11 -3.71 -46.00 -0.93
N VAL A 12 -3.39 -46.34 0.31
CA VAL A 12 -3.52 -45.40 1.45
C VAL A 12 -2.57 -44.23 1.28
N TYR A 13 -1.34 -44.46 0.88
CA TYR A 13 -0.34 -43.44 0.64
C TYR A 13 -0.81 -42.46 -0.47
N LYS A 14 -1.32 -42.99 -1.56
CA LYS A 14 -1.81 -42.18 -2.68
C LYS A 14 -2.95 -41.27 -2.26
N ARG A 15 -3.90 -41.77 -1.47
CA ARG A 15 -5.01 -40.94 -0.92
C ARG A 15 -4.48 -39.84 -0.03
N GLN A 16 -3.49 -40.13 0.80
CA GLN A 16 -2.89 -39.12 1.68
C GLN A 16 -2.18 -38.02 0.87
N VAL A 17 -1.44 -38.40 -0.17
CA VAL A 17 -0.75 -37.44 -1.05
C VAL A 17 -1.77 -36.54 -1.77
N ASP A 18 -2.82 -37.11 -2.33
CA ASP A 18 -3.87 -36.38 -3.02
C ASP A 18 -4.56 -35.38 -2.06
N ARG A 19 -4.85 -35.81 -0.83
CA ARG A 19 -5.45 -34.98 0.20
C ARG A 19 -4.53 -33.84 0.62
N THR A 20 -3.25 -34.10 0.79
CA THR A 20 -2.24 -33.11 1.12
C THR A 20 -2.13 -32.05 0.03
N ASN A 21 -2.14 -32.44 -1.23
CA ASN A 21 -2.10 -31.51 -2.35
C ASN A 21 -3.31 -30.57 -2.39
N ILE A 22 -4.51 -31.09 -2.10
CA ILE A 22 -5.73 -30.29 -2.03
C ILE A 22 -5.63 -29.29 -0.88
N ASP A 23 -5.16 -29.72 0.29
CA ASP A 23 -5.00 -28.86 1.46
C ASP A 23 -3.97 -27.75 1.21
N GLU A 24 -2.85 -28.09 0.56
CA GLU A 24 -1.84 -27.10 0.18
C GLU A 24 -2.40 -26.05 -0.77
N LYS A 25 -3.14 -26.45 -1.81
CA LYS A 25 -3.75 -25.53 -2.76
C LYS A 25 -4.75 -24.60 -2.06
N ASN A 26 -5.58 -25.15 -1.18
CA ASN A 26 -6.54 -24.36 -0.40
C ASN A 26 -5.83 -23.37 0.53
N TYR A 27 -4.77 -23.81 1.18
CA TYR A 27 -3.95 -22.97 2.05
C TYR A 27 -3.30 -21.82 1.29
N ILE A 28 -2.69 -22.09 0.14
CA ILE A 28 -2.04 -21.08 -0.71
C ILE A 28 -3.07 -20.05 -1.19
N THR A 29 -4.24 -20.48 -1.66
CA THR A 29 -5.30 -19.60 -2.11
C THR A 29 -5.80 -18.69 -0.98
N HIS A 30 -6.01 -19.27 0.21
CA HIS A 30 -6.46 -18.52 1.39
C HIS A 30 -5.39 -17.52 1.85
N SER A 31 -4.12 -17.91 1.82
CA SER A 31 -2.99 -17.06 2.16
C SER A 31 -2.86 -15.87 1.20
N HIS A 32 -3.03 -16.07 -0.11
CA HIS A 32 -3.02 -15.02 -1.11
C HIS A 32 -4.17 -14.03 -0.89
N LYS A 33 -5.38 -14.50 -0.60
CA LYS A 33 -6.53 -13.65 -0.30
C LYS A 33 -6.30 -12.80 0.95
N LYS A 34 -5.68 -13.39 1.97
CA LYS A 34 -5.33 -12.66 3.19
C LYS A 34 -4.30 -11.57 2.91
N ILE A 35 -3.27 -11.87 2.11
CA ILE A 35 -2.24 -10.88 1.72
C ILE A 35 -2.90 -9.73 0.96
N GLU A 36 -3.76 -10.01 -0.01
CA GLU A 36 -4.49 -8.98 -0.74
C GLU A 36 -5.33 -8.10 0.19
N ALA A 37 -6.08 -8.72 1.10
CA ALA A 37 -6.89 -8.01 2.08
C ALA A 37 -6.03 -7.13 2.99
N ASP A 38 -4.88 -7.62 3.44
CA ASP A 38 -3.94 -6.86 4.26
C ASP A 38 -3.38 -5.66 3.48
N MET A 39 -3.03 -5.84 2.21
CA MET A 39 -2.48 -4.74 1.40
C MET A 39 -3.55 -3.68 1.07
N ILE A 40 -4.80 -4.08 0.87
CA ILE A 40 -5.93 -3.16 0.73
C ILE A 40 -6.16 -2.40 2.04
N SER A 41 -6.10 -3.08 3.18
CA SER A 41 -6.21 -2.45 4.50
C SER A 41 -5.08 -1.46 4.74
N ALA A 42 -3.86 -1.77 4.29
CA ALA A 42 -2.74 -0.85 4.37
C ALA A 42 -3.01 0.44 3.58
N SER A 43 -3.49 0.33 2.35
CA SER A 43 -3.81 1.52 1.54
C SER A 43 -4.93 2.35 2.15
N ARG A 44 -5.91 1.71 2.77
CA ARG A 44 -6.98 2.41 3.51
C ARG A 44 -6.42 3.14 4.73
N TYR A 45 -5.56 2.49 5.50
CA TYR A 45 -4.89 3.12 6.65
C TYR A 45 -4.11 4.37 6.22
N ILE A 46 -3.37 4.27 5.11
CA ILE A 46 -2.62 5.40 4.57
C ILE A 46 -3.59 6.52 4.16
N ALA A 47 -4.67 6.21 3.48
CA ALA A 47 -5.66 7.19 3.05
C ALA A 47 -6.29 7.94 4.24
N GLU A 48 -6.50 7.26 5.35
CA GLU A 48 -7.10 7.84 6.56
C GLU A 48 -6.10 8.58 7.44
N ASN A 49 -4.80 8.30 7.31
CA ASN A 49 -3.77 8.78 8.23
C ASN A 49 -2.59 9.49 7.57
N PHE A 50 -2.63 9.76 6.27
CA PHE A 50 -1.49 10.35 5.54
C PHE A 50 -1.07 11.71 6.08
N LYS A 51 -1.98 12.46 6.69
CA LYS A 51 -1.72 13.75 7.32
C LYS A 51 -0.83 13.61 8.56
N ASN A 52 -0.89 12.46 9.22
CA ASN A 52 -0.11 12.18 10.41
C ASN A 52 1.29 11.67 10.05
N ASN A 53 2.20 11.72 11.01
CA ASN A 53 3.55 11.20 10.83
C ASN A 53 3.54 9.66 10.98
N ILE A 54 3.03 8.97 9.96
CA ILE A 54 2.96 7.50 9.95
C ILE A 54 4.24 6.92 9.33
N SER A 55 4.65 5.78 9.86
CA SER A 55 5.80 5.03 9.37
C SER A 55 5.37 3.66 8.85
N LEU A 56 6.28 3.02 8.10
CA LEU A 56 6.09 1.63 7.68
C LEU A 56 5.83 0.72 8.89
N ASN A 57 6.56 0.94 9.99
CA ASN A 57 6.40 0.15 11.21
C ASN A 57 5.00 0.33 11.81
N ASP A 58 4.44 1.53 11.78
CA ASP A 58 3.09 1.80 12.30
C ASP A 58 2.04 0.99 11.53
N VAL A 59 2.13 0.94 10.22
CA VAL A 59 1.18 0.21 9.39
C VAL A 59 1.36 -1.30 9.56
N ALA A 60 2.61 -1.77 9.60
CA ALA A 60 2.91 -3.18 9.86
C ALA A 60 2.34 -3.63 11.20
N GLU A 61 2.51 -2.82 12.25
CA GLU A 61 1.95 -3.10 13.59
C GLU A 61 0.42 -3.15 13.56
N PHE A 62 -0.21 -2.20 12.87
CA PHE A 62 -1.66 -2.18 12.70
C PHE A 62 -2.17 -3.49 12.06
N LEU A 63 -1.42 -4.03 11.10
CA LEU A 63 -1.78 -5.26 10.40
C LEU A 63 -1.27 -6.53 11.10
N ASN A 64 -0.57 -6.41 12.23
CA ASN A 64 0.09 -7.51 12.92
C ASN A 64 1.08 -8.27 12.03
N LEU A 65 1.83 -7.53 11.21
CA LEU A 65 2.82 -8.08 10.29
C LEU A 65 4.23 -7.66 10.68
N ASN A 66 5.19 -8.51 10.38
CA ASN A 66 6.60 -8.16 10.47
C ASN A 66 6.91 -7.03 9.49
N PRO A 67 7.63 -5.95 9.90
CA PRO A 67 7.90 -4.82 9.02
C PRO A 67 8.60 -5.18 7.71
N ALA A 68 9.59 -6.07 7.74
CA ALA A 68 10.30 -6.49 6.53
C ALA A 68 9.38 -7.27 5.58
N TYR A 69 8.56 -8.15 6.12
CA TYR A 69 7.56 -8.88 5.36
C TYR A 69 6.53 -7.93 4.74
N PHE A 70 6.00 -7.01 5.54
CA PHE A 70 5.05 -6.01 5.07
C PHE A 70 5.65 -5.17 3.94
N SER A 71 6.87 -4.65 4.12
CA SER A 71 7.56 -3.84 3.12
C SER A 71 7.66 -4.56 1.77
N SER A 72 8.07 -5.82 1.79
CA SER A 72 8.21 -6.65 0.59
C SER A 72 6.87 -6.90 -0.09
N LYS A 73 5.84 -7.26 0.68
CA LYS A 73 4.50 -7.55 0.15
C LYS A 73 3.80 -6.30 -0.35
N PHE A 74 3.99 -5.17 0.33
CA PHE A 74 3.43 -3.89 -0.10
C PHE A 74 3.96 -3.49 -1.47
N LYS A 75 5.28 -3.55 -1.65
CA LYS A 75 5.92 -3.24 -2.94
C LYS A 75 5.46 -4.18 -4.05
N ALA A 76 5.35 -5.47 -3.75
CA ALA A 76 4.88 -6.47 -4.72
C ALA A 76 3.43 -6.21 -5.15
N PHE A 77 2.56 -5.86 -4.21
CA PHE A 77 1.15 -5.63 -4.48
C PHE A 77 0.89 -4.29 -5.17
N HIS A 78 1.48 -3.21 -4.65
CA HIS A 78 1.22 -1.85 -5.15
C HIS A 78 2.17 -1.40 -6.26
N GLY A 79 3.24 -2.14 -6.51
CA GLY A 79 4.23 -1.82 -7.54
C GLY A 79 5.28 -0.79 -7.12
N ILE A 80 5.09 -0.10 -6.01
CA ILE A 80 6.01 0.88 -5.43
C ILE A 80 6.13 0.65 -3.93
N GLY A 81 7.23 1.12 -3.33
CA GLY A 81 7.46 0.99 -1.91
C GLY A 81 6.54 1.89 -1.08
N PHE A 82 6.47 1.63 0.22
CA PHE A 82 5.62 2.35 1.16
C PHE A 82 5.91 3.86 1.18
N SER A 83 7.17 4.25 1.28
CA SER A 83 7.56 5.67 1.35
C SER A 83 7.14 6.44 0.10
N GLU A 84 7.33 5.85 -1.07
CA GLU A 84 6.92 6.45 -2.34
C GLU A 84 5.40 6.53 -2.44
N TYR A 85 4.70 5.49 -2.03
CA TYR A 85 3.24 5.46 -2.00
C TYR A 85 2.68 6.55 -1.09
N LEU A 86 3.22 6.69 0.12
CA LEU A 86 2.80 7.73 1.06
C LEU A 86 3.07 9.13 0.50
N ARG A 87 4.26 9.34 -0.07
CA ARG A 87 4.60 10.60 -0.72
C ARG A 87 3.61 10.94 -1.84
N ASN A 88 3.32 9.99 -2.70
CA ASN A 88 2.38 10.19 -3.81
C ASN A 88 0.97 10.49 -3.30
N THR A 89 0.53 9.83 -2.25
CA THR A 89 -0.76 10.10 -1.61
C THR A 89 -0.82 11.55 -1.13
N ARG A 90 0.22 12.01 -0.43
CA ARG A 90 0.31 13.39 0.06
C ARG A 90 0.31 14.40 -1.08
N ILE A 91 1.06 14.14 -2.15
CA ILE A 91 1.13 15.02 -3.32
C ILE A 91 -0.23 15.08 -4.04
N ASN A 92 -0.92 13.96 -4.19
CA ASN A 92 -2.25 13.93 -4.82
C ASN A 92 -3.26 14.80 -4.05
N HIS A 93 -3.24 14.73 -2.72
CA HIS A 93 -4.08 15.58 -1.90
C HIS A 93 -3.67 17.06 -2.00
N ALA A 94 -2.37 17.33 -2.08
CA ALA A 94 -1.88 18.69 -2.27
C ALA A 94 -2.37 19.30 -3.60
N GLU A 95 -2.36 18.55 -4.67
CA GLU A 95 -2.88 18.98 -5.96
C GLU A 95 -4.33 19.40 -5.84
N TRP A 96 -5.15 18.64 -5.14
CA TRP A 96 -6.54 18.97 -4.89
C TRP A 96 -6.66 20.30 -4.12
N TYR A 97 -5.91 20.46 -3.02
CA TYR A 97 -5.94 21.71 -2.24
C TYR A 97 -5.48 22.92 -3.04
N LEU A 98 -4.49 22.74 -3.91
CA LEU A 98 -3.98 23.82 -4.75
C LEU A 98 -5.04 24.31 -5.75
N ILE A 99 -5.84 23.41 -6.28
CA ILE A 99 -6.87 23.72 -7.29
C ILE A 99 -8.16 24.20 -6.63
N GLU A 100 -8.60 23.51 -5.58
CA GLU A 100 -9.95 23.70 -5.00
C GLU A 100 -10.00 24.67 -3.83
N THR A 101 -8.87 25.13 -3.33
CA THR A 101 -8.82 26.05 -2.17
C THR A 101 -7.90 27.24 -2.43
N ASP A 102 -8.02 28.26 -1.58
CA ASP A 102 -7.12 29.42 -1.56
C ASP A 102 -6.10 29.33 -0.41
N LEU A 103 -5.91 28.15 0.16
CA LEU A 103 -4.96 27.95 1.26
C LEU A 103 -3.55 28.37 0.86
N SER A 104 -2.79 28.92 1.81
CA SER A 104 -1.37 29.24 1.60
C SER A 104 -0.57 27.97 1.35
N MET A 105 0.61 28.11 0.78
CA MET A 105 1.50 26.95 0.57
C MET A 105 1.86 26.26 1.88
N SER A 106 2.04 27.04 2.95
CA SER A 106 2.29 26.50 4.28
C SER A 106 1.11 25.69 4.81
N ASP A 107 -0.10 26.17 4.62
CA ASP A 107 -1.32 25.48 5.06
C ASP A 107 -1.55 24.19 4.25
N VAL A 108 -1.31 24.24 2.94
CA VAL A 108 -1.39 23.04 2.09
C VAL A 108 -0.37 21.99 2.56
N ALA A 109 0.86 22.41 2.87
CA ALA A 109 1.88 21.49 3.39
C ALA A 109 1.42 20.83 4.68
N ASP A 110 0.87 21.59 5.61
CA ASP A 110 0.36 21.07 6.89
C ASP A 110 -0.81 20.11 6.67
N GLU A 111 -1.77 20.48 5.83
CA GLU A 111 -2.94 19.63 5.55
C GLU A 111 -2.57 18.31 4.89
N CYS A 112 -1.45 18.26 4.18
CA CYS A 112 -1.00 17.06 3.47
C CYS A 112 0.04 16.25 4.24
N GLY A 113 0.42 16.69 5.46
CA GLY A 113 1.32 15.92 6.32
C GLY A 113 2.81 16.14 6.03
N PHE A 114 3.17 17.22 5.35
CA PHE A 114 4.58 17.58 5.14
C PHE A 114 5.12 18.30 6.36
N CYS A 115 6.39 18.01 6.72
CA CYS A 115 7.01 18.58 7.90
C CYS A 115 7.35 20.06 7.76
N SER A 116 7.48 20.57 6.53
CA SER A 116 7.74 21.97 6.25
C SER A 116 7.24 22.35 4.85
N SER A 117 6.99 23.64 4.63
CA SER A 117 6.62 24.12 3.30
C SER A 117 7.77 24.03 2.31
N ASN A 118 9.02 24.12 2.76
CA ASN A 118 10.19 23.94 1.91
C ASN A 118 10.29 22.50 1.41
N TYR A 119 10.15 21.52 2.32
CA TYR A 119 10.16 20.11 1.95
C TYR A 119 8.99 19.78 1.02
N PHE A 120 7.82 20.32 1.28
CA PHE A 120 6.66 20.19 0.41
C PHE A 120 6.95 20.71 -1.00
N GLY A 121 7.45 21.94 -1.10
CA GLY A 121 7.75 22.56 -2.39
C GLY A 121 8.76 21.76 -3.21
N ASP A 122 9.84 21.32 -2.57
CA ASP A 122 10.87 20.53 -3.24
C ASP A 122 10.33 19.18 -3.71
N THR A 123 9.60 18.49 -2.85
CA THR A 123 9.00 17.18 -3.17
C THR A 123 7.97 17.30 -4.29
N PHE A 124 7.11 18.32 -4.21
CA PHE A 124 6.09 18.57 -5.24
C PHE A 124 6.74 18.81 -6.61
N LYS A 125 7.79 19.62 -6.66
CA LYS A 125 8.50 19.91 -7.90
C LYS A 125 9.18 18.68 -8.48
N ILE A 126 9.76 17.83 -7.64
CA ILE A 126 10.35 16.57 -8.09
C ILE A 126 9.29 15.66 -8.74
N VAL A 127 8.12 15.56 -8.12
CA VAL A 127 7.04 14.69 -8.62
C VAL A 127 6.37 15.26 -9.86
N ASN A 128 6.09 16.56 -9.87
CA ASN A 128 5.28 17.21 -10.89
C ASN A 128 6.05 18.03 -11.92
N GLY A 129 7.35 18.27 -11.69
CA GLY A 129 8.18 19.06 -12.60
C GLY A 129 8.02 20.56 -12.46
N ILE A 130 7.03 21.04 -11.74
CA ILE A 130 6.80 22.46 -11.47
C ILE A 130 6.49 22.68 -9.98
N SER A 131 6.68 23.91 -9.50
CA SER A 131 6.43 24.22 -8.10
C SER A 131 4.92 24.22 -7.78
N PRO A 132 4.54 24.12 -6.50
CA PRO A 132 3.14 24.21 -6.11
C PRO A 132 2.48 25.53 -6.54
N SER A 133 3.20 26.63 -6.45
CA SER A 133 2.69 27.95 -6.87
C SER A 133 2.43 28.02 -8.38
N GLU A 134 3.34 27.46 -9.16
CA GLU A 134 3.18 27.36 -10.62
C GLU A 134 2.03 26.43 -10.98
N PHE A 135 1.91 25.31 -10.27
CA PHE A 135 0.81 24.37 -10.46
C PHE A 135 -0.55 25.04 -10.21
N ARG A 136 -0.69 25.76 -9.11
CA ARG A 136 -1.92 26.52 -8.81
C ARG A 136 -2.23 27.52 -9.90
N ARG A 137 -1.24 28.27 -10.32
CA ARG A 137 -1.41 29.29 -11.36
C ARG A 137 -1.86 28.71 -12.68
N LYS A 138 -1.34 27.54 -13.02
CA LYS A 138 -1.62 26.84 -14.28
C LYS A 138 -2.98 26.16 -14.29
N TYR A 139 -3.37 25.53 -13.17
CA TYR A 139 -4.53 24.62 -13.15
C TYR A 139 -5.73 25.14 -12.37
N LYS A 140 -5.55 26.13 -11.50
CA LYS A 140 -6.69 26.68 -10.76
C LYS A 140 -7.51 27.56 -11.70
N PRO A 141 -8.85 27.34 -11.79
CA PRO A 141 -9.69 28.20 -12.61
C PRO A 141 -9.67 29.64 -12.12
N ASN A 142 -9.46 30.60 -13.05
CA ASN A 142 -9.59 32.01 -12.74
C ASN A 142 -11.05 32.31 -12.43
N LYS A 143 -11.31 32.86 -11.24
CA LYS A 143 -12.61 33.41 -10.92
C LYS A 143 -12.71 34.75 -11.63
N ALA A 144 -13.53 34.80 -12.65
CA ALA A 144 -13.81 36.05 -13.35
C ALA A 144 -14.55 37.02 -12.43
#